data_4fdf9e324706aa5878f1e0bbc903f089
#
_entry.id   4fdf9e324706aa5878f1e0bbc903f089
#
_cell.length_a   1.000
_cell.length_b   1.000
_cell.length_c   1.000
_cell.angle_alpha   90.00
_cell.angle_beta   90.00
_cell.angle_gamma   90.00
#
_symmetry.space_group_name_H-M   'P 1'
#
loop_
_entity.id
_entity.type
_entity.pdbx_description
1 polymer ?
#
loop_
_entity_poly.entity_id
_entity_poly.type
_entity_poly.pdbx_seq_one_letter_code
_entity_poly.pdbx_strand_id
1 'polypeptide(L)'
;MEKMRGKELALDLLADVAGGFVQAVALHCFINNIDIAPGGASGMAILLNRLTNLPIGTLTFLINIPLLIASWIYLGKEKTIKTLKTVAIMTVILDGLVTPYFPVYSGDKMVSCLFGGVLIGISLAVIFMRGSTTGGGDIAAKLLQKYCPHMQTGKAVMATDLVIILLSMVVFRNIESGLYGLINMVVGTYVIDVILYGMNKSTMITVITEKPKEIADELMDELERGCTFLKSEGAYRKEDGKTVICVLDRKQFYKAKKIVYDIDPRAFMIVSEAQEVYGEGFLDSDWEV
;
A
#
# COMPACT_ATOMS: atom_id res chain seq x y z
N MET A 1 17.50 24.17 7.83
CA MET A 1 16.04 24.02 7.81
C MET A 1 15.40 24.35 6.45
N GLU A 2 15.61 25.52 5.88
CA GLU A 2 15.03 25.89 4.56
C GLU A 2 15.43 24.97 3.39
N LYS A 3 16.71 24.56 3.35
CA LYS A 3 17.24 23.67 2.31
C LYS A 3 16.73 22.23 2.39
N MET A 4 16.37 21.75 3.58
CA MET A 4 15.70 20.44 3.79
C MET A 4 14.25 20.50 3.32
N ARG A 5 13.54 21.57 3.65
CA ARG A 5 12.15 21.80 3.22
C ARG A 5 12.00 21.87 1.70
N GLY A 6 12.99 22.43 0.99
CA GLY A 6 13.03 22.47 -0.47
C GLY A 6 13.24 21.11 -1.13
N LYS A 7 14.08 20.24 -0.56
CA LYS A 7 14.29 18.87 -1.04
C LYS A 7 13.05 18.00 -0.86
N GLU A 8 12.38 18.11 0.26
CA GLU A 8 11.15 17.37 0.53
C GLU A 8 10.03 17.80 -0.42
N LEU A 9 9.88 19.09 -0.66
CA LEU A 9 8.90 19.63 -1.61
C LEU A 9 9.18 19.15 -3.05
N ALA A 10 10.44 19.07 -3.45
CA ALA A 10 10.83 18.55 -4.76
C ALA A 10 10.54 17.04 -4.90
N LEU A 11 10.80 16.26 -3.85
CA LEU A 11 10.49 14.84 -3.80
C LEU A 11 8.97 14.59 -3.81
N ASP A 12 8.19 15.39 -3.09
CA ASP A 12 6.73 15.32 -3.11
C ASP A 12 6.19 15.62 -4.51
N LEU A 13 6.73 16.64 -5.18
CA LEU A 13 6.34 16.99 -6.54
C LEU A 13 6.70 15.88 -7.55
N LEU A 14 7.90 15.31 -7.43
CA LEU A 14 8.33 14.19 -8.28
C LEU A 14 7.43 12.96 -8.10
N ALA A 15 7.07 12.64 -6.87
CA ALA A 15 6.16 11.53 -6.57
C ALA A 15 4.75 11.79 -7.12
N ASP A 16 4.24 13.02 -6.98
CA ASP A 16 2.93 13.40 -7.53
C ASP A 16 2.91 13.33 -9.07
N VAL A 17 3.99 13.78 -9.73
CA VAL A 17 4.11 13.72 -11.19
C VAL A 17 4.27 12.27 -11.66
N ALA A 18 5.17 11.51 -11.04
CA ALA A 18 5.42 10.12 -11.42
C ALA A 18 4.18 9.23 -11.14
N GLY A 19 3.62 9.32 -9.93
CA GLY A 19 2.40 8.61 -9.57
C GLY A 19 1.22 9.03 -10.43
N GLY A 20 1.03 10.34 -10.62
CA GLY A 20 -0.03 10.88 -11.48
C GLY A 20 0.08 10.42 -12.93
N PHE A 21 1.29 10.34 -13.47
CA PHE A 21 1.52 9.82 -14.82
C PHE A 21 1.19 8.33 -14.93
N VAL A 22 1.65 7.51 -14.00
CA VAL A 22 1.35 6.07 -13.96
C VAL A 22 -0.16 5.85 -13.85
N GLN A 23 -0.84 6.63 -13.02
CA GLN A 23 -2.31 6.54 -12.89
C GLN A 23 -3.05 6.99 -14.15
N ALA A 24 -2.59 8.06 -14.79
CA ALA A 24 -3.18 8.53 -16.04
C ALA A 24 -3.07 7.47 -17.15
N VAL A 25 -1.90 6.84 -17.27
CA VAL A 25 -1.69 5.72 -18.20
C VAL A 25 -2.61 4.54 -17.87
N ALA A 26 -2.71 4.17 -16.60
CA ALA A 26 -3.60 3.09 -16.16
C ALA A 26 -5.06 3.37 -16.55
N LEU A 27 -5.55 4.56 -16.22
CA LEU A 27 -6.95 4.93 -16.48
C LEU A 27 -7.25 5.05 -17.97
N HIS A 28 -6.40 5.74 -18.72
CA HIS A 28 -6.64 5.99 -20.16
C HIS A 28 -6.38 4.76 -21.02
N CYS A 29 -5.19 4.14 -20.88
CA CYS A 29 -4.77 3.06 -21.77
C CYS A 29 -5.45 1.73 -21.47
N PHE A 30 -5.76 1.44 -20.21
CA PHE A 30 -6.21 0.10 -19.81
C PHE A 30 -7.65 0.07 -19.30
N ILE A 31 -8.10 1.06 -18.55
CA ILE A 31 -9.37 0.96 -17.81
C ILE A 31 -10.54 1.56 -18.58
N ASN A 32 -10.39 2.77 -19.13
CA ASN A 32 -11.50 3.52 -19.72
C ASN A 32 -12.18 2.80 -20.90
N ASN A 33 -11.42 2.01 -21.65
CA ASN A 33 -11.91 1.36 -22.88
C ASN A 33 -12.68 0.05 -22.64
N ILE A 34 -12.66 -0.48 -21.44
CA ILE A 34 -13.25 -1.80 -21.12
C ILE A 34 -14.52 -1.73 -20.25
N ASP A 35 -15.10 -0.53 -20.12
CA ASP A 35 -16.31 -0.26 -19.32
C ASP A 35 -16.21 -0.73 -17.87
N ILE A 36 -15.04 -0.49 -17.23
CA ILE A 36 -14.80 -0.78 -15.83
C ILE A 36 -14.66 0.52 -15.05
N ALA A 37 -15.25 0.59 -13.87
CA ALA A 37 -14.98 1.64 -12.91
C ALA A 37 -14.06 1.08 -11.81
N PRO A 38 -12.81 1.56 -11.69
CA PRO A 38 -11.83 1.01 -10.76
C PRO A 38 -12.11 1.35 -9.29
N GLY A 39 -13.13 2.16 -9.02
CA GLY A 39 -13.43 2.70 -7.69
C GLY A 39 -13.05 4.17 -7.55
N GLY A 40 -13.35 4.76 -6.38
CA GLY A 40 -13.00 6.13 -6.03
C GLY A 40 -13.57 7.21 -6.95
N ALA A 41 -12.99 8.42 -6.88
CA ALA A 41 -13.43 9.54 -7.72
C ALA A 41 -13.17 9.29 -9.22
N SER A 42 -12.09 8.62 -9.56
CA SER A 42 -11.79 8.25 -10.97
C SER A 42 -12.80 7.26 -11.51
N GLY A 43 -13.22 6.27 -10.72
CA GLY A 43 -14.30 5.37 -11.10
C GLY A 43 -15.63 6.11 -11.33
N MET A 44 -16.01 7.01 -10.43
CA MET A 44 -17.17 7.86 -10.59
C MET A 44 -17.05 8.77 -11.81
N ALA A 45 -15.85 9.31 -12.08
CA ALA A 45 -15.59 10.15 -13.25
C ALA A 45 -15.75 9.36 -14.57
N ILE A 46 -15.32 8.09 -14.61
CA ILE A 46 -15.53 7.22 -15.77
C ILE A 46 -17.04 6.98 -16.00
N LEU A 47 -17.82 6.74 -14.94
CA LEU A 47 -19.27 6.59 -15.04
C LEU A 47 -19.92 7.87 -15.58
N LEU A 48 -19.51 9.04 -15.10
CA LEU A 48 -20.03 10.31 -15.57
C LEU A 48 -19.53 10.66 -16.99
N ASN A 49 -18.33 10.31 -17.36
CA ASN A 49 -17.80 10.50 -18.71
C ASN A 49 -18.68 9.78 -19.76
N ARG A 50 -19.15 8.58 -19.46
CA ARG A 50 -20.09 7.84 -20.32
C ARG A 50 -21.42 8.57 -20.54
N LEU A 51 -21.85 9.39 -19.57
CA LEU A 51 -23.12 10.12 -19.65
C LEU A 51 -22.95 11.52 -20.26
N THR A 52 -21.80 12.16 -20.02
CA THR A 52 -21.58 13.57 -20.35
C THR A 52 -20.56 13.83 -21.46
N ASN A 53 -19.72 12.85 -21.79
CA ASN A 53 -18.56 12.99 -22.69
C ASN A 53 -17.52 14.05 -22.22
N LEU A 54 -17.57 14.48 -20.96
CA LEU A 54 -16.57 15.39 -20.41
C LEU A 54 -15.28 14.64 -20.07
N PRO A 55 -14.09 15.28 -20.14
CA PRO A 55 -12.80 14.65 -19.82
C PRO A 55 -12.79 14.04 -18.42
N ILE A 56 -12.17 12.84 -18.29
CA ILE A 56 -12.16 12.08 -17.03
C ILE A 56 -11.40 12.82 -15.93
N GLY A 57 -10.26 13.43 -16.26
CA GLY A 57 -9.48 14.21 -15.30
C GLY A 57 -10.26 15.41 -14.77
N THR A 58 -10.93 16.15 -15.65
CA THR A 58 -11.80 17.28 -15.27
C THR A 58 -12.94 16.82 -14.36
N LEU A 59 -13.61 15.72 -14.70
CA LEU A 59 -14.67 15.16 -13.85
C LEU A 59 -14.13 14.71 -12.50
N THR A 60 -12.96 14.04 -12.49
CA THR A 60 -12.27 13.64 -11.25
C THR A 60 -11.99 14.86 -10.37
N PHE A 61 -11.51 15.96 -10.95
CA PHE A 61 -11.26 17.20 -10.21
C PHE A 61 -12.55 17.76 -9.60
N LEU A 62 -13.64 17.85 -10.37
CA LEU A 62 -14.91 18.36 -9.90
C LEU A 62 -15.51 17.52 -8.77
N ILE A 63 -15.45 16.18 -8.88
CA ILE A 63 -15.92 15.25 -7.85
C ILE A 63 -15.10 15.42 -6.57
N ASN A 64 -13.81 15.75 -6.70
CA ASN A 64 -12.95 15.95 -5.55
C ASN A 64 -13.22 17.25 -4.77
N ILE A 65 -13.87 18.25 -5.34
CA ILE A 65 -14.13 19.51 -4.63
C ILE A 65 -14.85 19.30 -3.28
N PRO A 66 -16.01 18.62 -3.21
CA PRO A 66 -16.69 18.38 -1.93
C PRO A 66 -15.85 17.50 -0.97
N LEU A 67 -15.10 16.54 -1.51
CA LEU A 67 -14.25 15.67 -0.71
C LEU A 67 -13.03 16.41 -0.14
N LEU A 68 -12.46 17.36 -0.88
CA LEU A 68 -11.40 18.24 -0.40
C LEU A 68 -11.90 19.19 0.71
N ILE A 69 -13.14 19.66 0.61
CA ILE A 69 -13.77 20.45 1.69
C ILE A 69 -13.90 19.58 2.96
N ALA A 70 -14.37 18.34 2.82
CA ALA A 70 -14.44 17.41 3.93
C ALA A 70 -13.02 17.10 4.50
N SER A 71 -12.05 16.86 3.63
CA SER A 71 -10.65 16.65 4.02
C SER A 71 -10.08 17.83 4.82
N TRP A 72 -10.41 19.06 4.42
CA TRP A 72 -9.98 20.27 5.12
C TRP A 72 -10.48 20.31 6.58
N ILE A 73 -11.73 19.90 6.79
CA ILE A 73 -12.36 19.90 8.10
C ILE A 73 -11.81 18.75 8.99
N TYR A 74 -11.67 17.54 8.42
CA TYR A 74 -11.40 16.33 9.20
C TYR A 74 -9.93 15.89 9.22
N LEU A 75 -9.17 16.13 8.14
CA LEU A 75 -7.77 15.69 8.00
C LEU A 75 -6.75 16.83 8.14
N GLY A 76 -7.25 18.08 8.11
CA GLY A 76 -6.45 19.29 8.29
C GLY A 76 -5.90 19.90 7.00
N LYS A 77 -5.44 21.15 7.11
CA LYS A 77 -5.06 22.02 5.98
C LYS A 77 -3.90 21.45 5.17
N GLU A 78 -2.87 20.98 5.83
CA GLU A 78 -1.64 20.52 5.18
C GLU A 78 -1.89 19.33 4.25
N LYS A 79 -2.56 18.28 4.76
CA LYS A 79 -2.91 17.08 3.98
C LYS A 79 -3.82 17.42 2.81
N THR A 80 -4.78 18.33 3.02
CA THR A 80 -5.70 18.77 1.96
C THR A 80 -5.00 19.54 0.86
N ILE A 81 -4.05 20.44 1.20
CA ILE A 81 -3.28 21.19 0.19
C ILE A 81 -2.39 20.23 -0.63
N LYS A 82 -1.75 19.25 0.01
CA LYS A 82 -0.99 18.21 -0.70
C LYS A 82 -1.89 17.45 -1.68
N THR A 83 -3.06 16.99 -1.21
CA THR A 83 -4.03 16.28 -2.06
C THR A 83 -4.57 17.14 -3.21
N LEU A 84 -4.90 18.40 -2.96
CA LEU A 84 -5.35 19.33 -4.01
C LEU A 84 -4.29 19.47 -5.12
N LYS A 85 -3.03 19.65 -4.72
CA LYS A 85 -1.88 19.71 -5.65
C LYS A 85 -1.80 18.45 -6.49
N THR A 86 -1.85 17.26 -5.86
CA THR A 86 -1.77 15.96 -6.54
C THR A 86 -2.92 15.79 -7.54
N VAL A 87 -4.16 16.07 -7.12
CA VAL A 87 -5.35 15.97 -8.00
C VAL A 87 -5.24 16.91 -9.19
N ALA A 88 -4.79 18.17 -8.99
CA ALA A 88 -4.59 19.13 -10.07
C ALA A 88 -3.51 18.65 -11.07
N ILE A 89 -2.37 18.14 -10.58
CA ILE A 89 -1.30 17.57 -11.42
C ILE A 89 -1.83 16.38 -12.23
N MET A 90 -2.54 15.45 -11.58
CA MET A 90 -3.14 14.30 -12.25
C MET A 90 -4.11 14.69 -13.35
N THR A 91 -4.99 15.67 -13.08
CA THR A 91 -5.95 16.16 -14.08
C THR A 91 -5.23 16.68 -15.32
N VAL A 92 -4.19 17.51 -15.13
CA VAL A 92 -3.42 18.07 -16.23
C VAL A 92 -2.69 16.97 -17.01
N ILE A 93 -2.10 15.99 -16.33
CA ILE A 93 -1.40 14.88 -16.98
C ILE A 93 -2.38 13.99 -17.74
N LEU A 94 -3.52 13.65 -17.15
CA LEU A 94 -4.51 12.77 -17.77
C LEU A 94 -5.14 13.42 -19.00
N ASP A 95 -5.74 14.60 -18.85
CA ASP A 95 -6.51 15.24 -19.92
C ASP A 95 -5.59 15.95 -20.94
N GLY A 96 -4.45 16.52 -20.50
CA GLY A 96 -3.57 17.33 -21.34
C GLY A 96 -2.44 16.54 -22.01
N LEU A 97 -1.95 15.47 -21.39
CA LEU A 97 -0.79 14.71 -21.89
C LEU A 97 -1.17 13.30 -22.34
N VAL A 98 -1.82 12.52 -21.48
CA VAL A 98 -2.02 11.09 -21.75
C VAL A 98 -3.18 10.87 -22.72
N THR A 99 -4.33 11.47 -22.47
CA THR A 99 -5.51 11.27 -23.32
C THR A 99 -5.28 11.63 -24.80
N PRO A 100 -4.60 12.74 -25.17
CA PRO A 100 -4.41 13.08 -26.58
C PRO A 100 -3.28 12.32 -27.28
N TYR A 101 -2.27 11.81 -26.54
CA TYR A 101 -1.06 11.29 -27.16
C TYR A 101 -0.81 9.79 -26.97
N PHE A 102 -1.47 9.15 -26.00
CA PHE A 102 -1.21 7.75 -25.69
C PHE A 102 -2.27 6.85 -26.33
N PRO A 103 -1.85 5.70 -26.92
CA PRO A 103 -2.78 4.75 -27.49
C PRO A 103 -3.55 4.01 -26.42
N VAL A 104 -4.79 3.66 -26.72
CA VAL A 104 -5.63 2.84 -25.87
C VAL A 104 -5.39 1.37 -26.20
N TYR A 105 -5.19 0.54 -25.19
CA TYR A 105 -5.05 -0.89 -25.36
C TYR A 105 -6.41 -1.51 -25.68
N SER A 106 -6.50 -2.17 -26.84
CA SER A 106 -7.74 -2.78 -27.36
C SER A 106 -7.74 -4.32 -27.34
N GLY A 107 -6.85 -4.91 -26.53
CA GLY A 107 -6.72 -6.36 -26.39
C GLY A 107 -7.69 -6.97 -25.38
N ASP A 108 -7.24 -8.04 -24.74
CA ASP A 108 -8.03 -8.80 -23.77
C ASP A 108 -8.39 -7.99 -22.53
N LYS A 109 -9.67 -8.04 -22.09
CA LYS A 109 -10.19 -7.31 -20.93
C LYS A 109 -9.54 -7.74 -19.62
N MET A 110 -9.18 -9.03 -19.48
CA MET A 110 -8.51 -9.52 -18.28
C MET A 110 -7.10 -8.94 -18.17
N VAL A 111 -6.37 -8.88 -19.29
CA VAL A 111 -5.04 -8.25 -19.34
C VAL A 111 -5.14 -6.77 -18.97
N SER A 112 -6.09 -6.04 -19.54
CA SER A 112 -6.36 -4.64 -19.21
C SER A 112 -6.64 -4.45 -17.71
N CYS A 113 -7.48 -5.30 -17.17
CA CYS A 113 -7.89 -5.27 -15.77
C CYS A 113 -6.70 -5.51 -14.83
N LEU A 114 -5.88 -6.53 -15.08
CA LEU A 114 -4.73 -6.88 -14.26
C LEU A 114 -3.64 -5.79 -14.32
N PHE A 115 -3.23 -5.39 -15.53
CA PHE A 115 -2.21 -4.36 -15.69
C PHE A 115 -2.70 -3.00 -15.20
N GLY A 116 -3.95 -2.64 -15.48
CA GLY A 116 -4.57 -1.44 -14.94
C GLY A 116 -4.54 -1.42 -13.39
N GLY A 117 -4.91 -2.53 -12.75
CA GLY A 117 -4.87 -2.69 -11.30
C GLY A 117 -3.46 -2.56 -10.72
N VAL A 118 -2.47 -3.22 -11.34
CA VAL A 118 -1.06 -3.10 -10.94
C VAL A 118 -0.58 -1.65 -11.03
N LEU A 119 -0.83 -0.97 -12.15
CA LEU A 119 -0.40 0.41 -12.34
C LEU A 119 -1.11 1.37 -11.37
N ILE A 120 -2.41 1.21 -11.14
CA ILE A 120 -3.15 1.99 -10.13
C ILE A 120 -2.55 1.76 -8.76
N GLY A 121 -2.29 0.50 -8.38
CA GLY A 121 -1.68 0.16 -7.09
C GLY A 121 -0.30 0.79 -6.89
N ILE A 122 0.57 0.75 -7.90
CA ILE A 122 1.89 1.41 -7.88
C ILE A 122 1.73 2.92 -7.70
N SER A 123 0.86 3.55 -8.49
CA SER A 123 0.60 4.98 -8.42
C SER A 123 0.16 5.42 -7.03
N LEU A 124 -0.87 4.76 -6.50
CA LEU A 124 -1.41 5.06 -5.17
C LEU A 124 -0.38 4.87 -4.07
N ALA A 125 0.40 3.79 -4.13
CA ALA A 125 1.46 3.54 -3.15
C ALA A 125 2.51 4.66 -3.16
N VAL A 126 3.00 5.08 -4.33
CA VAL A 126 4.00 6.16 -4.47
C VAL A 126 3.46 7.48 -3.89
N ILE A 127 2.20 7.82 -4.17
CA ILE A 127 1.56 9.03 -3.68
C ILE A 127 1.33 8.95 -2.16
N PHE A 128 0.88 7.79 -1.63
CA PHE A 128 0.63 7.59 -0.21
C PHE A 128 1.90 7.63 0.63
N MET A 129 3.03 7.10 0.12
CA MET A 129 4.34 7.19 0.79
C MET A 129 4.77 8.64 1.08
N ARG A 130 4.27 9.62 0.32
CA ARG A 130 4.54 11.05 0.53
C ARG A 130 3.44 11.76 1.33
N GLY A 131 2.52 11.00 1.91
CA GLY A 131 1.42 11.54 2.73
C GLY A 131 0.35 12.29 1.95
N SER A 132 0.37 12.19 0.60
CA SER A 132 -0.65 12.74 -0.29
C SER A 132 -1.73 11.71 -0.62
N THR A 133 -2.75 12.09 -1.37
CA THR A 133 -3.78 11.20 -1.92
C THR A 133 -4.19 11.64 -3.31
N THR A 134 -4.80 10.72 -4.06
CA THR A 134 -5.40 11.05 -5.37
C THR A 134 -6.81 11.64 -5.25
N GLY A 135 -7.25 11.91 -4.03
CA GLY A 135 -8.61 12.39 -3.76
C GLY A 135 -9.62 11.25 -3.67
N GLY A 136 -10.90 11.57 -3.83
CA GLY A 136 -11.97 10.59 -3.95
C GLY A 136 -12.07 9.60 -2.80
N GLY A 137 -12.14 8.31 -3.16
CA GLY A 137 -12.17 7.19 -2.24
C GLY A 137 -11.00 7.17 -1.26
N ASP A 138 -9.84 7.68 -1.67
CA ASP A 138 -8.65 7.75 -0.83
C ASP A 138 -8.82 8.67 0.37
N ILE A 139 -9.52 9.81 0.20
CA ILE A 139 -9.88 10.69 1.32
C ILE A 139 -10.82 9.95 2.27
N ALA A 140 -11.82 9.25 1.72
CA ALA A 140 -12.74 8.44 2.51
C ALA A 140 -11.99 7.28 3.23
N ALA A 141 -11.03 6.64 2.56
CA ALA A 141 -10.17 5.61 3.16
C ALA A 141 -9.34 6.17 4.33
N LYS A 142 -8.73 7.36 4.16
CA LYS A 142 -7.99 8.02 5.26
C LYS A 142 -8.90 8.45 6.40
N LEU A 143 -10.12 8.88 6.12
CA LEU A 143 -11.12 9.14 7.15
C LEU A 143 -11.50 7.84 7.88
N LEU A 144 -11.68 6.75 7.16
CA LEU A 144 -11.96 5.44 7.75
C LEU A 144 -10.80 4.97 8.64
N GLN A 145 -9.55 5.13 8.22
CA GLN A 145 -8.36 4.81 9.03
C GLN A 145 -8.27 5.67 10.31
N LYS A 146 -8.76 6.91 10.30
CA LYS A 146 -8.81 7.74 11.50
C LYS A 146 -9.71 7.11 12.59
N TYR A 147 -10.79 6.43 12.20
CA TYR A 147 -11.68 5.72 13.13
C TYR A 147 -11.28 4.26 13.35
N CYS A 148 -10.56 3.67 12.40
CA CYS A 148 -10.08 2.28 12.44
C CYS A 148 -8.55 2.23 12.17
N PRO A 149 -7.67 2.63 13.13
CA PRO A 149 -6.23 2.77 12.91
C PRO A 149 -5.52 1.45 12.51
N HIS A 150 -6.10 0.31 12.88
CA HIS A 150 -5.53 -1.02 12.57
C HIS A 150 -5.79 -1.49 11.14
N MET A 151 -6.57 -0.74 10.35
CA MET A 151 -6.88 -1.12 8.98
C MET A 151 -5.75 -0.73 8.04
N GLN A 152 -5.22 -1.69 7.30
CA GLN A 152 -4.23 -1.44 6.24
C GLN A 152 -4.81 -0.52 5.17
N THR A 153 -3.97 0.32 4.56
CA THR A 153 -4.39 1.36 3.61
C THR A 153 -5.13 0.77 2.40
N GLY A 154 -4.62 -0.30 1.81
CA GLY A 154 -5.29 -0.96 0.68
C GLY A 154 -6.67 -1.50 1.05
N LYS A 155 -6.85 -2.07 2.24
CA LYS A 155 -8.15 -2.53 2.71
C LYS A 155 -9.14 -1.39 2.94
N ALA A 156 -8.66 -0.23 3.41
CA ALA A 156 -9.49 0.95 3.58
C ALA A 156 -9.95 1.50 2.22
N VAL A 157 -9.05 1.57 1.24
CA VAL A 157 -9.38 1.93 -0.16
C VAL A 157 -10.38 0.94 -0.74
N MET A 158 -10.13 -0.36 -0.58
CA MET A 158 -11.04 -1.41 -1.05
C MET A 158 -12.46 -1.26 -0.52
N ALA A 159 -12.62 -0.95 0.77
CA ALA A 159 -13.92 -0.78 1.40
C ALA A 159 -14.71 0.40 0.81
N THR A 160 -14.03 1.50 0.49
CA THR A 160 -14.66 2.68 -0.13
C THR A 160 -14.96 2.48 -1.61
N ASP A 161 -14.09 1.78 -2.33
CA ASP A 161 -14.21 1.57 -3.77
C ASP A 161 -15.28 0.54 -4.13
N LEU A 162 -15.52 -0.42 -3.24
CA LEU A 162 -16.56 -1.44 -3.44
C LEU A 162 -17.93 -0.82 -3.73
N VAL A 163 -18.26 0.30 -3.07
CA VAL A 163 -19.52 1.01 -3.30
C VAL A 163 -19.62 1.50 -4.75
N ILE A 164 -18.53 2.07 -5.29
CA ILE A 164 -18.48 2.59 -6.66
C ILE A 164 -18.57 1.44 -7.68
N ILE A 165 -17.88 0.33 -7.39
CA ILE A 165 -17.91 -0.85 -8.25
C ILE A 165 -19.33 -1.45 -8.32
N LEU A 166 -20.01 -1.57 -7.20
CA LEU A 166 -21.41 -2.04 -7.18
C LEU A 166 -22.32 -1.10 -7.97
N LEU A 167 -22.13 0.22 -7.83
CA LEU A 167 -22.86 1.21 -8.61
C LEU A 167 -22.57 1.08 -10.11
N SER A 168 -21.34 0.76 -10.49
CA SER A 168 -20.95 0.59 -11.89
C SER A 168 -21.72 -0.54 -12.59
N MET A 169 -22.02 -1.64 -11.89
CA MET A 169 -22.83 -2.74 -12.44
C MET A 169 -24.23 -2.26 -12.88
N VAL A 170 -24.79 -1.34 -12.10
CA VAL A 170 -26.12 -0.76 -12.40
C VAL A 170 -26.04 0.21 -13.57
N VAL A 171 -25.04 1.10 -13.57
CA VAL A 171 -24.88 2.14 -14.62
C VAL A 171 -24.55 1.54 -15.96
N PHE A 172 -23.59 0.62 -16.02
CA PHE A 172 -23.20 -0.06 -17.28
C PHE A 172 -24.18 -1.17 -17.68
N ARG A 173 -25.13 -1.53 -16.80
CA ARG A 173 -26.05 -2.66 -16.98
C ARG A 173 -25.34 -3.95 -17.38
N ASN A 174 -24.14 -4.14 -16.85
CA ASN A 174 -23.29 -5.27 -17.17
C ASN A 174 -22.59 -5.77 -15.90
N ILE A 175 -22.89 -7.02 -15.52
CA ILE A 175 -22.29 -7.66 -14.34
C ILE A 175 -20.78 -7.90 -14.56
N GLU A 176 -20.36 -8.19 -15.80
CA GLU A 176 -18.94 -8.41 -16.11
C GLU A 176 -18.09 -7.18 -15.77
N SER A 177 -18.59 -5.97 -16.05
CA SER A 177 -17.90 -4.72 -15.71
C SER A 177 -17.59 -4.61 -14.22
N GLY A 178 -18.52 -5.01 -13.39
CA GLY A 178 -18.30 -5.04 -11.95
C GLY A 178 -17.35 -6.16 -11.50
N LEU A 179 -17.44 -7.35 -12.09
CA LEU A 179 -16.52 -8.45 -11.79
C LEU A 179 -15.08 -8.08 -12.14
N TYR A 180 -14.85 -7.50 -13.32
CA TYR A 180 -13.53 -6.97 -13.68
C TYR A 180 -13.10 -5.82 -12.77
N GLY A 181 -14.02 -4.95 -12.36
CA GLY A 181 -13.76 -3.90 -11.38
C GLY A 181 -13.30 -4.46 -10.02
N LEU A 182 -13.92 -5.53 -9.55
CA LEU A 182 -13.51 -6.26 -8.34
C LEU A 182 -12.11 -6.86 -8.48
N ILE A 183 -11.80 -7.49 -9.61
CA ILE A 183 -10.46 -8.04 -9.87
C ILE A 183 -9.42 -6.90 -9.86
N ASN A 184 -9.70 -5.81 -10.58
CA ASN A 184 -8.82 -4.64 -10.61
C ASN A 184 -8.57 -4.08 -9.21
N MET A 185 -9.62 -3.94 -8.39
CA MET A 185 -9.55 -3.47 -7.01
C MET A 185 -8.68 -4.39 -6.15
N VAL A 186 -8.89 -5.72 -6.21
CA VAL A 186 -8.11 -6.69 -5.42
C VAL A 186 -6.63 -6.65 -5.81
N VAL A 187 -6.32 -6.60 -7.11
CA VAL A 187 -4.95 -6.49 -7.60
C VAL A 187 -4.31 -5.18 -7.14
N GLY A 188 -5.01 -4.06 -7.31
CA GLY A 188 -4.54 -2.74 -6.88
C GLY A 188 -4.27 -2.69 -5.37
N THR A 189 -5.23 -3.18 -4.55
CA THR A 189 -5.08 -3.28 -3.10
C THR A 189 -3.85 -4.10 -2.71
N TYR A 190 -3.67 -5.27 -3.32
CA TYR A 190 -2.52 -6.12 -3.04
C TYR A 190 -1.20 -5.41 -3.37
N VAL A 191 -1.12 -4.72 -4.49
CA VAL A 191 0.08 -3.97 -4.90
C VAL A 191 0.36 -2.80 -3.94
N ILE A 192 -0.68 -2.05 -3.54
CA ILE A 192 -0.55 -0.98 -2.54
C ILE A 192 0.05 -1.55 -1.25
N ASP A 193 -0.54 -2.61 -0.71
CA ASP A 193 -0.10 -3.18 0.57
C ASP A 193 1.30 -3.80 0.48
N VAL A 194 1.66 -4.43 -0.64
CA VAL A 194 3.01 -4.95 -0.88
C VAL A 194 4.06 -3.82 -0.93
N ILE A 195 3.76 -2.70 -1.57
CA ILE A 195 4.69 -1.58 -1.67
C ILE A 195 4.79 -0.83 -0.34
N LEU A 196 3.67 -0.56 0.34
CA LEU A 196 3.67 0.19 1.59
C LEU A 196 4.20 -0.62 2.78
N TYR A 197 3.83 -1.88 2.88
CA TYR A 197 4.11 -2.71 4.06
C TYR A 197 5.02 -3.91 3.75
N GLY A 198 5.09 -4.37 2.50
CA GLY A 198 5.81 -5.59 2.12
C GLY A 198 7.34 -5.43 2.09
N MET A 199 7.86 -4.22 1.97
CA MET A 199 9.30 -3.96 2.00
C MET A 199 9.89 -4.06 3.41
N ASN A 200 9.09 -3.92 4.45
CA ASN A 200 9.51 -3.89 5.85
C ASN A 200 8.97 -5.07 6.67
N LYS A 201 8.56 -6.17 6.03
CA LYS A 201 8.14 -7.37 6.76
C LYS A 201 9.34 -8.00 7.44
N SER A 202 9.34 -7.92 8.76
CA SER A 202 10.32 -8.62 9.60
C SER A 202 9.80 -9.99 10.01
N THR A 203 10.72 -10.89 10.30
CA THR A 203 10.41 -12.24 10.78
C THR A 203 10.92 -12.36 12.21
N MET A 204 10.04 -12.71 13.12
CA MET A 204 10.39 -13.07 14.48
C MET A 204 10.55 -14.58 14.57
N ILE A 205 11.72 -15.03 14.99
CA ILE A 205 11.96 -16.43 15.33
C ILE A 205 12.00 -16.60 16.84
N THR A 206 11.33 -17.64 17.30
CA THR A 206 11.34 -18.08 18.71
C THR A 206 11.91 -19.49 18.71
N VAL A 207 13.08 -19.67 19.33
CA VAL A 207 13.82 -20.93 19.31
C VAL A 207 13.87 -21.53 20.71
N ILE A 208 13.32 -22.72 20.84
CA ILE A 208 13.37 -23.55 22.06
C ILE A 208 14.44 -24.62 21.83
N THR A 209 15.50 -24.61 22.64
CA THR A 209 16.71 -25.39 22.42
C THR A 209 17.45 -25.66 23.74
N GLU A 210 18.27 -26.70 23.74
CA GLU A 210 19.21 -26.99 24.84
C GLU A 210 20.52 -26.15 24.73
N LYS A 211 20.73 -25.45 23.56
CA LYS A 211 21.93 -24.64 23.29
C LYS A 211 21.61 -23.16 23.01
N PRO A 212 20.82 -22.50 23.90
CA PRO A 212 20.32 -21.16 23.60
C PRO A 212 21.42 -20.11 23.45
N LYS A 213 22.52 -20.26 24.19
CA LYS A 213 23.61 -19.29 24.18
C LYS A 213 24.42 -19.36 22.88
N GLU A 214 24.78 -20.57 22.46
CA GLU A 214 25.53 -20.78 21.22
C GLU A 214 24.75 -20.28 19.99
N ILE A 215 23.44 -20.56 19.95
CA ILE A 215 22.56 -20.07 18.89
C ILE A 215 22.44 -18.55 18.88
N ALA A 216 22.28 -17.93 20.06
CA ALA A 216 22.15 -16.48 20.13
C ALA A 216 23.44 -15.75 19.73
N ASP A 217 24.60 -16.26 20.20
CA ASP A 217 25.90 -15.67 19.88
C ASP A 217 26.14 -15.73 18.36
N GLU A 218 25.92 -16.90 17.72
CA GLU A 218 26.11 -17.05 16.28
C GLU A 218 25.10 -16.23 15.44
N LEU A 219 23.84 -16.11 15.90
CA LEU A 219 22.85 -15.26 15.24
C LEU A 219 23.24 -13.78 15.33
N MET A 220 23.78 -13.32 16.47
CA MET A 220 24.23 -11.94 16.62
C MET A 220 25.47 -11.65 15.78
N ASP A 221 26.43 -12.55 15.74
CA ASP A 221 27.68 -12.37 14.99
C ASP A 221 27.46 -12.42 13.47
N GLU A 222 26.65 -13.36 12.99
CA GLU A 222 26.47 -13.62 11.55
C GLU A 222 25.38 -12.77 10.88
N LEU A 223 24.40 -12.26 11.66
CA LEU A 223 23.25 -11.51 11.13
C LEU A 223 23.21 -10.07 11.62
N GLU A 224 24.07 -9.69 12.56
CA GLU A 224 24.07 -8.37 13.22
C GLU A 224 22.69 -8.01 13.79
N ARG A 225 22.01 -9.01 14.41
CA ARG A 225 20.67 -8.87 14.97
C ARG A 225 20.64 -9.22 16.45
N GLY A 226 20.04 -8.37 17.25
CA GLY A 226 19.89 -8.59 18.68
C GLY A 226 19.05 -9.83 19.01
N CYS A 227 19.51 -10.62 19.97
CA CYS A 227 18.79 -11.76 20.52
C CYS A 227 18.35 -11.50 21.97
N THR A 228 17.17 -11.98 22.34
CA THR A 228 16.64 -11.88 23.69
C THR A 228 16.37 -13.26 24.25
N PHE A 229 16.81 -13.50 25.50
CA PHE A 229 16.46 -14.73 26.22
C PHE A 229 15.19 -14.52 27.04
N LEU A 230 14.19 -15.39 26.82
CA LEU A 230 13.09 -15.56 27.74
C LEU A 230 13.34 -16.74 28.64
N LYS A 231 13.12 -16.58 29.95
CA LYS A 231 13.09 -17.72 30.87
C LYS A 231 11.87 -18.57 30.56
N SER A 232 12.05 -19.85 30.40
CA SER A 232 11.00 -20.82 30.06
C SER A 232 11.15 -22.05 30.93
N GLU A 233 10.02 -22.68 31.26
CA GLU A 233 9.97 -23.98 31.94
C GLU A 233 9.29 -24.99 31.02
N GLY A 234 9.93 -26.14 30.82
CA GLY A 234 9.35 -27.23 30.06
C GLY A 234 8.15 -27.83 30.77
N ALA A 235 6.94 -27.68 30.21
CA ALA A 235 5.70 -28.16 30.85
C ALA A 235 5.72 -29.68 31.17
N TYR A 236 6.37 -30.47 30.34
CA TYR A 236 6.48 -31.92 30.52
C TYR A 236 7.66 -32.32 31.43
N ARG A 237 8.87 -31.79 31.16
CA ARG A 237 10.08 -32.16 31.92
C ARG A 237 10.25 -31.40 33.23
N LYS A 238 9.54 -30.29 33.44
CA LYS A 238 9.68 -29.40 34.60
C LYS A 238 11.10 -28.84 34.75
N GLU A 239 11.82 -28.71 33.65
CA GLU A 239 13.19 -28.20 33.61
C GLU A 239 13.17 -26.73 33.21
N ASP A 240 14.01 -25.92 33.90
CA ASP A 240 14.25 -24.54 33.56
C ASP A 240 15.07 -24.44 32.27
N GLY A 241 14.65 -23.59 31.36
CA GLY A 241 15.32 -23.34 30.08
C GLY A 241 15.34 -21.88 29.68
N LYS A 242 15.96 -21.61 28.56
CA LYS A 242 15.93 -20.28 27.92
C LYS A 242 15.47 -20.45 26.48
N THR A 243 14.46 -19.68 26.13
CA THR A 243 13.99 -19.55 24.75
C THR A 243 14.64 -18.34 24.13
N VAL A 244 15.19 -18.48 22.91
CA VAL A 244 15.80 -17.39 22.15
C VAL A 244 14.73 -16.74 21.29
N ILE A 245 14.58 -15.42 21.39
CA ILE A 245 13.82 -14.61 20.45
C ILE A 245 14.81 -13.76 19.66
N CYS A 246 14.67 -13.78 18.36
CA CYS A 246 15.40 -12.90 17.46
C CYS A 246 14.44 -12.37 16.37
N VAL A 247 14.53 -11.07 16.10
CA VAL A 247 13.81 -10.43 15.01
C VAL A 247 14.81 -10.10 13.91
N LEU A 248 14.47 -10.45 12.68
CA LEU A 248 15.37 -10.36 11.53
C LEU A 248 14.59 -9.99 10.26
N ASP A 249 15.30 -9.51 9.27
CA ASP A 249 14.71 -9.27 7.95
C ASP A 249 14.34 -10.59 7.29
N ARG A 250 13.27 -10.59 6.52
CA ARG A 250 12.82 -11.79 5.79
C ARG A 250 13.93 -12.44 4.95
N LYS A 251 14.85 -11.63 4.42
CA LYS A 251 16.01 -12.12 3.65
C LYS A 251 17.02 -12.90 4.49
N GLN A 252 17.13 -12.56 5.78
CA GLN A 252 18.07 -13.21 6.72
C GLN A 252 17.52 -14.52 7.29
N PHE A 253 16.21 -14.77 7.17
CA PHE A 253 15.55 -15.95 7.75
C PHE A 253 16.15 -17.28 7.31
N TYR A 254 16.50 -17.42 6.03
CA TYR A 254 17.09 -18.68 5.55
C TYR A 254 18.46 -18.97 6.19
N LYS A 255 19.28 -17.92 6.37
CA LYS A 255 20.59 -18.03 7.04
C LYS A 255 20.39 -18.32 8.54
N ALA A 256 19.46 -17.64 9.20
CA ALA A 256 19.11 -17.90 10.60
C ALA A 256 18.66 -19.34 10.83
N LYS A 257 17.76 -19.83 9.96
CA LYS A 257 17.30 -21.23 10.02
C LYS A 257 18.46 -22.22 9.92
N LYS A 258 19.40 -21.97 9.00
CA LYS A 258 20.57 -22.82 8.83
C LYS A 258 21.44 -22.82 10.08
N ILE A 259 21.77 -21.66 10.64
CA ILE A 259 22.56 -21.52 11.88
C ILE A 259 21.93 -22.33 13.02
N VAL A 260 20.63 -22.17 13.25
CA VAL A 260 19.94 -22.85 14.34
C VAL A 260 20.04 -24.38 14.21
N TYR A 261 19.77 -24.93 13.02
CA TYR A 261 19.79 -26.39 12.84
C TYR A 261 21.19 -26.98 12.68
N ASP A 262 22.19 -26.20 12.29
CA ASP A 262 23.60 -26.63 12.29
C ASP A 262 24.12 -26.78 13.73
N ILE A 263 23.67 -25.93 14.67
CA ILE A 263 24.06 -25.97 16.08
C ILE A 263 23.23 -27.01 16.87
N ASP A 264 21.91 -26.97 16.69
CA ASP A 264 21.01 -27.93 17.34
C ASP A 264 19.94 -28.46 16.37
N PRO A 265 20.20 -29.66 15.78
CA PRO A 265 19.23 -30.31 14.87
C PRO A 265 17.89 -30.65 15.51
N ARG A 266 17.78 -30.62 16.86
CA ARG A 266 16.55 -30.89 17.61
C ARG A 266 15.85 -29.63 18.09
N ALA A 267 16.38 -28.46 17.78
CA ALA A 267 15.77 -27.20 18.16
C ALA A 267 14.34 -27.09 17.59
N PHE A 268 13.43 -26.58 18.40
CA PHE A 268 12.07 -26.25 17.96
C PHE A 268 11.98 -24.76 17.66
N MET A 269 11.76 -24.43 16.39
CA MET A 269 11.70 -23.05 15.92
C MET A 269 10.28 -22.69 15.51
N ILE A 270 9.73 -21.64 16.15
CA ILE A 270 8.48 -20.98 15.77
C ILE A 270 8.83 -19.74 14.95
N VAL A 271 8.17 -19.59 13.81
CA VAL A 271 8.38 -18.45 12.90
C VAL A 271 7.10 -17.66 12.81
N SER A 272 7.16 -16.37 13.14
CA SER A 272 6.03 -15.46 13.09
C SER A 272 6.37 -14.26 12.22
N GLU A 273 5.43 -13.77 11.40
CA GLU A 273 5.59 -12.50 10.71
C GLU A 273 5.40 -11.35 11.71
N ALA A 274 6.38 -10.46 11.81
CA ALA A 274 6.24 -9.19 12.49
C ALA A 274 5.87 -8.13 11.45
N GLN A 275 4.69 -7.52 11.60
CA GLN A 275 4.19 -6.55 10.62
C GLN A 275 5.00 -5.25 10.65
N GLU A 276 5.35 -4.80 11.86
CA GLU A 276 6.13 -3.60 12.09
C GLU A 276 7.09 -3.86 13.26
N VAL A 277 8.33 -3.43 13.11
CA VAL A 277 9.36 -3.49 14.14
C VAL A 277 10.04 -2.14 14.22
N TYR A 278 10.02 -1.53 15.38
CA TYR A 278 10.65 -0.25 15.65
C TYR A 278 11.88 -0.44 16.54
N GLY A 279 12.93 0.31 16.24
CA GLY A 279 14.17 0.31 17.02
C GLY A 279 15.42 0.18 16.15
N GLU A 280 16.56 0.13 16.80
CA GLU A 280 17.88 0.12 16.18
C GLU A 280 18.02 -1.06 15.19
N GLY A 281 18.35 -0.75 13.93
CA GLY A 281 18.45 -1.71 12.84
C GLY A 281 17.13 -2.05 12.13
N PHE A 282 16.02 -1.38 12.49
CA PHE A 282 14.69 -1.48 11.88
C PHE A 282 14.13 -0.09 11.56
N LEU A 283 12.82 0.11 11.68
CA LEU A 283 12.19 1.40 11.48
C LEU A 283 12.56 2.37 12.60
N ASP A 284 12.88 3.62 12.23
CA ASP A 284 13.05 4.68 13.21
C ASP A 284 11.72 4.99 13.90
N SER A 285 11.79 5.15 15.23
CA SER A 285 10.63 5.50 16.04
C SER A 285 10.37 7.01 16.03
N ASP A 286 10.19 7.60 14.85
CA ASP A 286 9.71 8.99 14.75
C ASP A 286 8.23 9.03 15.13
N TRP A 287 8.00 9.11 16.45
CA TRP A 287 6.70 9.40 17.06
C TRP A 287 6.35 10.87 16.83
N GLU A 288 6.06 11.26 15.61
CA GLU A 288 5.23 12.45 15.39
C GLU A 288 3.76 12.01 15.36
N VAL A 289 3.13 12.16 16.54
CA VAL A 289 1.69 12.02 16.77
C VAL A 289 0.93 13.16 16.08
#